data_102651f34b7ee794932d2388f1389e87
#
_entry.id   102651f34b7ee794932d2388f1389e87
#
_cell.length_a   1.000
_cell.length_b   1.000
_cell.length_c   1.000
_cell.angle_alpha   90.00
_cell.angle_beta   90.00
_cell.angle_gamma   90.00
#
_symmetry.space_group_name_H-M   'P 1'
#
loop_
_entity.id
_entity.type
_entity.pdbx_description
1 polymer ?
#
loop_
_entity_poly.entity_id
_entity_poly.type
_entity_poly.pdbx_seq_one_letter_code
_entity_poly.pdbx_strand_id
1 'polypeptide(L)'
;VQGTDQTYQLAKKYNVKLAWGTDLLFNPANTKNQNQGILKLRQWFSNFEILKMVTHDNAELLALSGARNPYPGKLGVIEEDAWADLILVDGDVLKDITLLGDPEKNFIMIMKGGEIYKNRV
;
A
#
# COMPACT_ATOMS: atom_id res chain seq x y z
N VAL A 1 13.96 -0.32 16.33
CA VAL A 1 14.08 0.87 17.20
C VAL A 1 13.00 0.75 18.26
N GLN A 2 13.34 0.76 19.55
CA GLN A 2 12.41 0.49 20.68
C GLN A 2 11.11 1.31 20.59
N GLY A 3 11.18 2.58 20.21
CA GLY A 3 9.97 3.42 20.09
C GLY A 3 8.98 2.97 19.02
N THR A 4 9.47 2.48 17.89
CA THR A 4 8.62 1.96 16.80
C THR A 4 7.92 0.67 17.24
N ASP A 5 8.64 -0.23 17.92
CA ASP A 5 8.06 -1.49 18.43
C ASP A 5 6.91 -1.21 19.39
N GLN A 6 7.13 -0.31 20.36
CA GLN A 6 6.12 0.10 21.33
C GLN A 6 4.91 0.74 20.65
N THR A 7 5.12 1.60 19.66
CA THR A 7 4.04 2.28 18.93
C THR A 7 3.13 1.26 18.24
N TYR A 8 3.69 0.30 17.50
CA TYR A 8 2.90 -0.72 16.82
C TYR A 8 2.21 -1.69 17.79
N GLN A 9 2.86 -2.04 18.91
CA GLN A 9 2.23 -2.84 19.95
C GLN A 9 1.03 -2.13 20.58
N LEU A 10 1.14 -0.83 20.87
CA LEU A 10 0.04 -0.02 21.38
C LEU A 10 -1.09 0.12 20.35
N ALA A 11 -0.75 0.35 19.08
CA ALA A 11 -1.72 0.43 18.01
C ALA A 11 -2.54 -0.87 17.91
N LYS A 12 -1.90 -2.01 17.95
CA LYS A 12 -2.58 -3.32 17.98
C LYS A 12 -3.44 -3.49 19.23
N LYS A 13 -2.89 -3.19 20.41
CA LYS A 13 -3.59 -3.32 21.69
C LYS A 13 -4.89 -2.51 21.75
N TYR A 14 -4.87 -1.31 21.18
CA TYR A 14 -6.01 -0.39 21.20
C TYR A 14 -6.80 -0.36 19.89
N ASN A 15 -6.50 -1.29 18.96
CA ASN A 15 -7.13 -1.38 17.64
C ASN A 15 -7.14 -0.04 16.88
N VAL A 16 -6.02 0.67 16.93
CA VAL A 16 -5.84 1.94 16.21
C VAL A 16 -5.65 1.64 14.72
N LYS A 17 -6.42 2.29 13.86
CA LYS A 17 -6.22 2.22 12.41
C LYS A 17 -4.88 2.84 12.04
N LEU A 18 -4.14 2.12 11.22
CA LEU A 18 -2.84 2.54 10.70
C LEU A 18 -2.91 2.70 9.19
N ALA A 19 -2.21 3.70 8.71
CA ALA A 19 -1.93 3.91 7.29
C ALA A 19 -0.42 3.96 7.07
N TRP A 20 0.02 3.63 5.88
CA TRP A 20 1.44 3.59 5.56
C TRP A 20 1.80 4.62 4.50
N GLY A 21 2.96 5.25 4.66
CA GLY A 21 3.54 6.17 3.68
C GLY A 21 5.06 6.01 3.59
N THR A 22 5.63 6.40 2.46
CA THR A 22 7.07 6.26 2.17
C THR A 22 7.93 7.29 2.86
N ASP A 23 7.40 8.48 3.10
CA ASP A 23 8.11 9.66 3.64
C ASP A 23 9.41 10.01 2.87
N LEU A 24 9.37 9.89 1.53
CA LEU A 24 10.54 10.12 0.65
C LEU A 24 10.64 11.54 0.11
N LEU A 25 10.13 12.54 0.83
CA LEU A 25 9.95 13.92 0.37
C LEU A 25 11.23 14.59 -0.14
N PHE A 26 12.40 14.29 0.43
CA PHE A 26 13.66 14.98 0.12
C PHE A 26 14.71 14.05 -0.48
N ASN A 27 14.34 12.86 -0.95
CA ASN A 27 15.26 11.89 -1.51
C ASN A 27 14.73 11.27 -2.81
N PRO A 28 14.70 12.03 -3.93
CA PRO A 28 14.16 11.54 -5.19
C PRO A 28 14.95 10.35 -5.74
N ALA A 29 16.26 10.26 -5.47
CA ALA A 29 17.07 9.13 -5.91
C ALA A 29 16.63 7.78 -5.29
N ASN A 30 15.98 7.83 -4.13
CA ASN A 30 15.50 6.64 -3.42
C ASN A 30 14.04 6.24 -3.80
N THR A 31 13.36 7.00 -4.65
CA THR A 31 11.97 6.73 -5.05
C THR A 31 11.81 5.34 -5.66
N LYS A 32 12.80 4.87 -6.41
CA LYS A 32 12.80 3.51 -6.98
C LYS A 32 12.75 2.40 -5.93
N ASN A 33 13.15 2.69 -4.69
CA ASN A 33 13.17 1.74 -3.57
C ASN A 33 11.97 1.90 -2.63
N GLN A 34 10.97 2.73 -2.99
CA GLN A 34 9.85 3.03 -2.10
C GLN A 34 9.14 1.78 -1.59
N ASN A 35 8.96 0.77 -2.43
CA ASN A 35 8.28 -0.46 -2.05
C ASN A 35 9.06 -1.31 -1.03
N GLN A 36 10.38 -1.14 -0.93
CA GLN A 36 11.18 -1.79 0.10
C GLN A 36 10.78 -1.35 1.52
N GLY A 37 10.22 -0.13 1.67
CA GLY A 37 9.67 0.35 2.92
C GLY A 37 8.51 -0.49 3.44
N ILE A 38 7.66 -1.00 2.54
CA ILE A 38 6.53 -1.88 2.88
C ILE A 38 7.03 -3.16 3.57
N LEU A 39 8.13 -3.72 3.09
CA LEU A 39 8.66 -4.99 3.60
C LEU A 39 9.16 -4.91 5.04
N LYS A 40 9.50 -3.71 5.53
CA LYS A 40 9.89 -3.50 6.93
C LYS A 40 8.75 -3.78 7.90
N LEU A 41 7.51 -3.62 7.47
CA LEU A 41 6.31 -3.87 8.27
C LEU A 41 6.16 -5.34 8.69
N ARG A 42 6.81 -6.27 7.99
CA ARG A 42 6.80 -7.72 8.30
C ARG A 42 7.27 -8.06 9.71
N GLN A 43 8.01 -7.16 10.36
CA GLN A 43 8.46 -7.33 11.74
C GLN A 43 7.28 -7.30 12.74
N TRP A 44 6.16 -6.66 12.34
CA TRP A 44 5.04 -6.41 13.26
C TRP A 44 3.69 -6.91 12.73
N PHE A 45 3.54 -7.07 11.40
CA PHE A 45 2.26 -7.33 10.76
C PHE A 45 2.33 -8.54 9.82
N SER A 46 1.22 -9.25 9.70
CA SER A 46 1.03 -10.30 8.70
C SER A 46 0.95 -9.72 7.29
N ASN A 47 1.12 -10.57 6.27
CA ASN A 47 1.02 -10.14 4.87
C ASN A 47 -0.35 -9.51 4.57
N PHE A 48 -1.43 -10.08 5.11
CA PHE A 48 -2.79 -9.53 4.95
C PHE A 48 -2.92 -8.14 5.60
N GLU A 49 -2.45 -7.96 6.85
CA GLU A 49 -2.49 -6.67 7.53
C GLU A 49 -1.69 -5.61 6.76
N ILE A 50 -0.52 -5.96 6.24
CA ILE A 50 0.30 -5.07 5.42
C ILE A 50 -0.44 -4.67 4.15
N LEU A 51 -0.96 -5.65 3.41
CA LEU A 51 -1.66 -5.40 2.16
C LEU A 51 -2.88 -4.50 2.38
N LYS A 52 -3.68 -4.79 3.41
CA LYS A 52 -4.82 -3.97 3.81
C LYS A 52 -4.40 -2.54 4.16
N MET A 53 -3.32 -2.37 4.93
CA MET A 53 -2.80 -1.06 5.34
C MET A 53 -2.39 -0.20 4.15
N VAL A 54 -1.66 -0.77 3.18
CA VAL A 54 -1.15 -0.01 2.01
C VAL A 54 -2.20 0.21 0.92
N THR A 55 -3.38 -0.39 1.03
CA THR A 55 -4.49 -0.22 0.08
C THR A 55 -5.71 0.38 0.76
N HIS A 56 -6.56 -0.42 1.35
CA HIS A 56 -7.83 -0.03 1.95
C HIS A 56 -7.68 1.03 3.05
N ASP A 57 -6.79 0.81 4.03
CA ASP A 57 -6.68 1.72 5.17
C ASP A 57 -6.06 3.07 4.77
N ASN A 58 -5.16 3.08 3.77
CA ASN A 58 -4.68 4.31 3.15
C ASN A 58 -5.82 5.07 2.45
N ALA A 59 -6.71 4.37 1.75
CA ALA A 59 -7.87 4.99 1.10
C ALA A 59 -8.84 5.60 2.12
N GLU A 60 -9.10 4.91 3.24
CA GLU A 60 -9.90 5.46 4.33
C GLU A 60 -9.26 6.74 4.91
N LEU A 61 -7.93 6.77 5.08
CA LEU A 61 -7.22 7.96 5.54
C LEU A 61 -7.40 9.13 4.57
N LEU A 62 -7.25 8.90 3.26
CA LEU A 62 -7.46 9.93 2.23
C LEU A 62 -8.88 10.46 2.25
N ALA A 63 -9.87 9.61 2.46
CA ALA A 63 -11.28 9.99 2.53
C ALA A 63 -11.58 10.97 3.68
N LEU A 64 -10.79 10.97 4.75
CA LEU A 64 -10.94 11.93 5.86
C LEU A 64 -10.69 13.38 5.46
N SER A 65 -10.03 13.62 4.32
CA SER A 65 -9.84 14.98 3.79
C SER A 65 -11.14 15.62 3.25
N GLY A 66 -12.23 14.85 3.18
CA GLY A 66 -13.57 15.34 2.80
C GLY A 66 -13.57 16.04 1.44
N ALA A 67 -14.04 17.28 1.40
CA ALA A 67 -14.11 18.06 0.17
C ALA A 67 -12.74 18.34 -0.51
N ARG A 68 -11.64 18.10 0.18
CA ARG A 68 -10.28 18.22 -0.36
C ARG A 68 -9.74 16.92 -0.93
N ASN A 69 -10.51 15.81 -0.80
CA ASN A 69 -10.10 14.54 -1.39
C ASN A 69 -10.11 14.66 -2.93
N PRO A 70 -8.98 14.49 -3.62
CA PRO A 70 -8.92 14.58 -5.07
C PRO A 70 -9.56 13.36 -5.78
N TYR A 71 -9.93 12.32 -5.03
CA TYR A 71 -10.49 11.07 -5.54
C TYR A 71 -11.93 10.89 -5.07
N PRO A 72 -12.92 11.44 -5.83
CA PRO A 72 -14.33 11.24 -5.50
C PRO A 72 -14.74 9.82 -5.88
N GLY A 73 -14.75 8.92 -4.91
CA GLY A 73 -15.12 7.52 -5.13
C GLY A 73 -14.33 6.56 -4.25
N LYS A 74 -14.55 5.28 -4.45
CA LYS A 74 -13.92 4.22 -3.66
C LYS A 74 -12.52 3.93 -4.19
N LEU A 75 -11.56 3.89 -3.27
CA LEU A 75 -10.17 3.51 -3.52
C LEU A 75 -9.77 2.32 -2.65
N GLY A 76 -8.69 1.63 -3.05
CA GLY A 76 -8.04 0.61 -2.24
C GLY A 76 -8.82 -0.69 -2.08
N VAL A 77 -9.85 -0.90 -2.90
CA VAL A 77 -10.69 -2.10 -2.95
C VAL A 77 -10.95 -2.52 -4.40
N ILE A 78 -11.22 -3.80 -4.60
CA ILE A 78 -11.66 -4.36 -5.88
C ILE A 78 -13.13 -4.69 -5.74
N GLU A 79 -13.97 -3.74 -6.16
CA GLU A 79 -15.43 -3.90 -6.16
C GLU A 79 -16.06 -3.02 -7.24
N GLU A 80 -17.33 -3.26 -7.53
CA GLU A 80 -18.10 -2.45 -8.49
C GLU A 80 -18.14 -0.98 -8.05
N ASP A 81 -18.04 -0.07 -9.03
CA ASP A 81 -17.96 1.38 -8.85
C ASP A 81 -16.71 1.90 -8.10
N ALA A 82 -15.72 1.07 -7.81
CA ALA A 82 -14.43 1.52 -7.34
C ALA A 82 -13.56 2.04 -8.49
N TRP A 83 -12.63 2.93 -8.16
CA TRP A 83 -11.59 3.34 -9.11
C TRP A 83 -10.78 2.14 -9.58
N ALA A 84 -10.56 2.05 -10.87
CA ALA A 84 -9.75 0.98 -11.47
C ALA A 84 -8.25 1.28 -11.31
N ASP A 85 -7.82 1.35 -10.04
CA ASP A 85 -6.42 1.46 -9.61
C ASP A 85 -5.94 0.07 -9.19
N LEU A 86 -5.32 -0.65 -10.11
CA LEU A 86 -5.04 -2.08 -9.97
C LEU A 86 -3.57 -2.39 -10.23
N ILE A 87 -3.05 -3.35 -9.50
CA ILE A 87 -1.75 -3.96 -9.77
C ILE A 87 -1.93 -5.47 -9.89
N LEU A 88 -1.54 -6.04 -11.04
CA LEU A 88 -1.44 -7.48 -11.21
C LEU A 88 -0.02 -7.92 -10.88
N VAL A 89 0.12 -8.79 -9.88
CA VAL A 89 1.40 -9.29 -9.38
C VAL A 89 1.60 -10.73 -9.82
N ASP A 90 2.81 -11.09 -10.25
CA ASP A 90 3.20 -12.45 -10.59
C ASP A 90 3.44 -13.25 -9.30
N GLY A 91 2.37 -13.78 -8.75
CA GLY A 91 2.37 -14.61 -7.56
C GLY A 91 1.33 -14.19 -6.50
N ASP A 92 1.32 -14.94 -5.41
CA ASP A 92 0.36 -14.77 -4.30
C ASP A 92 0.96 -13.89 -3.19
N VAL A 93 0.61 -12.61 -3.19
CA VAL A 93 1.11 -11.62 -2.22
C VAL A 93 0.65 -11.90 -0.78
N LEU A 94 -0.42 -12.67 -0.59
CA LEU A 94 -0.86 -13.08 0.74
C LEU A 94 0.07 -14.16 1.32
N LYS A 95 0.69 -14.98 0.47
CA LYS A 95 1.70 -15.94 0.89
C LYS A 95 3.08 -15.32 0.96
N ASP A 96 3.42 -14.45 0.00
CA ASP A 96 4.73 -13.80 -0.07
C ASP A 96 4.60 -12.31 -0.39
N ILE A 97 4.57 -11.48 0.63
CA ILE A 97 4.51 -10.02 0.49
C ILE A 97 5.80 -9.43 -0.10
N THR A 98 6.91 -10.18 -0.14
CA THR A 98 8.17 -9.69 -0.72
C THR A 98 8.07 -9.42 -2.21
N LEU A 99 7.08 -10.01 -2.89
CA LEU A 99 6.76 -9.73 -4.29
C LEU A 99 6.52 -8.23 -4.55
N LEU A 100 6.01 -7.49 -3.57
CA LEU A 100 5.81 -6.04 -3.68
C LEU A 100 7.11 -5.24 -3.68
N GLY A 101 8.22 -5.82 -3.21
CA GLY A 101 9.51 -5.14 -3.09
C GLY A 101 10.25 -4.92 -4.41
N ASP A 102 9.89 -5.66 -5.46
CA ASP A 102 10.49 -5.53 -6.81
C ASP A 102 9.39 -5.36 -7.88
N PRO A 103 8.88 -4.13 -8.06
CA PRO A 103 7.84 -3.84 -9.04
C PRO A 103 8.26 -4.11 -10.48
N GLU A 104 9.54 -3.93 -10.80
CA GLU A 104 10.03 -4.16 -12.16
C GLU A 104 9.90 -5.63 -12.56
N LYS A 105 10.24 -6.52 -11.66
CA LYS A 105 10.17 -7.95 -11.88
C LYS A 105 8.76 -8.51 -11.73
N ASN A 106 8.07 -8.13 -10.64
CA ASN A 106 6.90 -8.86 -10.17
C ASN A 106 5.56 -8.21 -10.56
N PHE A 107 5.54 -6.92 -10.94
CA PHE A 107 4.29 -6.30 -11.38
C PHE A 107 4.11 -6.52 -12.88
N ILE A 108 3.11 -7.33 -13.23
CA ILE A 108 2.77 -7.66 -14.63
C ILE A 108 1.98 -6.52 -15.24
N MET A 109 1.01 -5.96 -14.50
CA MET A 109 0.20 -4.83 -14.95
C MET A 109 0.09 -3.79 -13.85
N ILE A 110 0.12 -2.53 -14.25
CA ILE A 110 -0.21 -1.38 -13.41
C ILE A 110 -1.27 -0.57 -14.14
N MET A 111 -2.41 -0.39 -13.49
CA MET A 111 -3.53 0.40 -13.99
C MET A 111 -3.86 1.50 -12.98
N LYS A 112 -4.17 2.69 -13.48
CA LYS A 112 -4.63 3.82 -12.68
C LYS A 112 -5.80 4.52 -13.39
N GLY A 113 -6.92 4.64 -12.69
CA GLY A 113 -8.13 5.24 -13.25
C GLY A 113 -8.64 4.55 -14.52
N GLY A 114 -8.36 3.25 -14.68
CA GLY A 114 -8.68 2.48 -15.89
C GLY A 114 -7.65 2.57 -17.01
N GLU A 115 -6.63 3.44 -16.89
CA GLU A 115 -5.54 3.55 -17.86
C GLU A 115 -4.37 2.61 -17.48
N ILE A 116 -3.85 1.89 -18.47
CA ILE A 116 -2.76 0.93 -18.26
C ILE A 116 -1.41 1.63 -18.47
N TYR A 117 -0.60 1.68 -17.42
CA TYR A 117 0.75 2.27 -17.42
C TYR A 117 1.87 1.25 -17.61
N LYS A 118 1.63 0.00 -17.21
CA LYS A 118 2.53 -1.12 -17.45
C LYS A 118 1.71 -2.33 -17.87
N ASN A 119 2.16 -3.02 -18.90
CA ASN A 119 1.55 -4.28 -19.36
C ASN A 119 2.64 -5.23 -19.85
N ARG A 120 2.73 -6.39 -19.22
CA ARG A 120 3.62 -7.49 -19.57
C ARG A 120 2.86 -8.82 -19.74
N VAL A 121 1.53 -8.72 -19.91
CA VAL A 121 0.67 -9.87 -20.22
C VAL A 121 0.90 -10.28 -21.66
#